data_d634734f8a12a54ccf900a65904cf58d
#
_entry.id   d634734f8a12a54ccf900a65904cf58d
#
_cell.length_a   1.000
_cell.length_b   1.000
_cell.length_c   1.000
_cell.angle_alpha   90.00
_cell.angle_beta   90.00
_cell.angle_gamma   90.00
#
_symmetry.space_group_name_H-M   'P 1'
#
loop_
_entity.id
_entity.type
_entity.pdbx_description
1 polymer ?
#
loop_
_entity_poly.entity_id
_entity_poly.type
_entity_poly.pdbx_seq_one_letter_code
_entity_poly.pdbx_strand_id
1 'polypeptide(L)'
;MNITFEELRKIKHSLPQGSISRIAKDLNKDEQDVRNYFGALKFKGSTSDWHLEPGPDGGIVSIKDTTILDYANNILREAERS
;
A
#
# COMPACT_ATOMS: atom_id res chain seq x y z
N MET A 1 6.26 6.38 -8.73
CA MET A 1 6.95 5.20 -8.21
C MET A 1 6.30 3.93 -8.74
N ASN A 2 7.09 2.99 -9.20
CA ASN A 2 6.58 1.71 -9.70
C ASN A 2 6.96 0.60 -8.73
N ILE A 3 5.97 -0.24 -8.39
CA ILE A 3 6.15 -1.37 -7.50
C ILE A 3 5.31 -2.53 -8.04
N THR A 4 5.78 -3.78 -7.90
CA THR A 4 4.96 -4.91 -8.29
C THR A 4 3.82 -5.09 -7.28
N PHE A 5 2.70 -5.63 -7.76
CA PHE A 5 1.58 -5.94 -6.88
C PHE A 5 2.00 -6.89 -5.76
N GLU A 6 2.84 -7.86 -6.08
CA GLU A 6 3.32 -8.83 -5.11
C GLU A 6 4.15 -8.17 -4.00
N GLU A 7 5.00 -7.19 -4.33
CA GLU A 7 5.74 -6.42 -3.34
C GLU A 7 4.82 -5.59 -2.45
N LEU A 8 3.83 -4.96 -3.05
CA LEU A 8 2.84 -4.18 -2.32
C LEU A 8 2.07 -5.06 -1.33
N ARG A 9 1.66 -6.24 -1.78
CA ARG A 9 0.99 -7.22 -0.95
C ARG A 9 1.90 -7.71 0.19
N LYS A 10 3.17 -7.94 -0.09
CA LYS A 10 4.16 -8.34 0.90
C LYS A 10 4.29 -7.31 2.00
N ILE A 11 4.36 -6.04 1.63
CA ILE A 11 4.41 -4.94 2.59
C ILE A 11 3.18 -4.98 3.50
N LYS A 12 2.00 -5.10 2.92
CA LYS A 12 0.75 -5.19 3.69
C LYS A 12 0.78 -6.35 4.69
N HIS A 13 1.18 -7.52 4.23
CA HIS A 13 1.21 -8.72 5.08
C HIS A 13 2.28 -8.67 6.16
N SER A 14 3.31 -7.87 5.96
CA SER A 14 4.39 -7.69 6.94
C SER A 14 4.05 -6.66 8.02
N LEU A 15 3.03 -5.85 7.81
CA LEU A 15 2.64 -4.83 8.77
C LEU A 15 2.06 -5.47 10.05
N PRO A 16 2.43 -4.95 11.23
CA PRO A 16 1.83 -5.40 12.49
C PRO A 16 0.32 -5.20 12.51
N GLN A 17 -0.36 -5.98 13.34
CA GLN A 17 -1.79 -5.85 13.51
C GLN A 17 -2.16 -4.42 13.93
N GLY A 18 -3.23 -3.88 13.33
CA GLY A 18 -3.68 -2.52 13.60
C GLY A 18 -3.00 -1.42 12.80
N SER A 19 -2.04 -1.78 11.93
CA SER A 19 -1.32 -0.79 11.13
C SER A 19 -2.22 -0.04 10.15
N ILE A 20 -3.19 -0.70 9.55
CA ILE A 20 -4.11 -0.06 8.62
C ILE A 20 -4.91 1.05 9.33
N SER A 21 -5.43 0.76 10.51
CA SER A 21 -6.15 1.75 11.33
C SER A 21 -5.23 2.91 11.72
N ARG A 22 -4.00 2.62 12.09
CA ARG A 22 -3.00 3.62 12.46
C ARG A 22 -2.70 4.56 11.29
N ILE A 23 -2.46 3.98 10.11
CA ILE A 23 -2.18 4.76 8.90
C ILE A 23 -3.36 5.66 8.57
N ALA A 24 -4.56 5.11 8.56
CA ALA A 24 -5.78 5.85 8.25
C ALA A 24 -5.97 7.02 9.22
N LYS A 25 -5.83 6.77 10.50
CA LYS A 25 -5.98 7.78 11.53
C LYS A 25 -4.95 8.89 11.42
N ASP A 26 -3.68 8.52 11.27
CA ASP A 26 -2.59 9.49 11.24
C ASP A 26 -2.59 10.33 9.97
N LEU A 27 -3.02 9.76 8.85
CA LEU A 27 -3.11 10.46 7.58
C LEU A 27 -4.50 11.07 7.33
N ASN A 28 -5.41 10.94 8.28
CA ASN A 28 -6.78 11.43 8.17
C ASN A 28 -7.48 10.88 6.91
N LYS A 29 -7.35 9.59 6.71
CA LYS A 29 -7.96 8.87 5.60
C LYS A 29 -8.93 7.82 6.13
N ASP A 30 -9.81 7.35 5.24
CA ASP A 30 -10.70 6.25 5.56
C ASP A 30 -9.90 4.94 5.58
N GLU A 31 -10.17 4.09 6.58
CA GLU A 31 -9.51 2.78 6.70
C GLU A 31 -9.71 1.94 5.44
N GLN A 32 -10.89 2.01 4.84
CA GLN A 32 -11.19 1.30 3.60
C GLN A 32 -10.31 1.79 2.44
N ASP A 33 -10.03 3.09 2.38
CA ASP A 33 -9.16 3.65 1.34
C ASP A 33 -7.73 3.14 1.48
N VAL A 34 -7.25 2.99 2.71
CA VAL A 34 -5.91 2.42 2.95
C VAL A 34 -5.87 0.96 2.54
N ARG A 35 -6.88 0.18 2.87
CA ARG A 35 -6.98 -1.21 2.43
C ARG A 35 -7.02 -1.33 0.91
N ASN A 36 -7.78 -0.46 0.26
CA ASN A 36 -7.89 -0.43 -1.20
C ASN A 36 -6.56 -0.11 -1.86
N TYR A 37 -5.79 0.78 -1.26
CA TYR A 37 -4.46 1.13 -1.74
C TYR A 37 -3.56 -0.11 -1.87
N PHE A 38 -3.56 -0.96 -0.85
CA PHE A 38 -2.76 -2.18 -0.86
C PHE A 38 -3.41 -3.33 -1.64
N GLY A 39 -4.70 -3.22 -1.93
CA GLY A 39 -5.44 -4.22 -2.69
C GLY A 39 -5.73 -3.80 -4.11
N ALA A 40 -4.80 -3.13 -4.76
CA ALA A 40 -4.99 -2.50 -6.07
C ALA A 40 -5.61 -3.41 -7.14
N LEU A 41 -5.31 -4.72 -7.11
CA LEU A 41 -5.86 -5.67 -8.09
C LEU A 41 -7.37 -5.89 -7.97
N LYS A 42 -7.97 -5.57 -6.85
CA LYS A 42 -9.42 -5.70 -6.67
C LYS A 42 -10.18 -4.63 -7.43
N PHE A 43 -9.51 -3.58 -7.84
CA PHE A 43 -10.08 -2.48 -8.59
C PHE A 43 -9.54 -2.53 -10.00
N LYS A 44 -10.37 -2.99 -10.91
CA LYS A 44 -10.01 -3.02 -12.33
C LYS A 44 -9.96 -1.60 -12.84
N GLY A 45 -8.77 -1.11 -13.08
CA GLY A 45 -8.59 0.21 -13.64
C GLY A 45 -7.61 1.05 -12.82
N SER A 46 -7.68 2.33 -13.03
CA SER A 46 -6.78 3.30 -12.42
C SER A 46 -7.56 4.31 -11.62
N THR A 47 -6.95 4.78 -10.54
CA THR A 47 -7.44 5.95 -9.82
C THR A 47 -6.48 7.11 -10.08
N SER A 48 -6.77 8.28 -9.50
CA SER A 48 -5.87 9.41 -9.58
C SER A 48 -4.54 9.15 -8.86
N ASP A 49 -4.53 8.23 -7.89
CA ASP A 49 -3.38 7.98 -7.02
C ASP A 49 -2.51 6.81 -7.48
N TRP A 50 -3.07 5.87 -8.23
CA TRP A 50 -2.32 4.71 -8.70
C TRP A 50 -2.90 4.16 -9.99
N HIS A 51 -2.05 3.41 -10.71
CA HIS A 51 -2.40 2.78 -11.98
C HIS A 51 -1.78 1.39 -12.03
N LEU A 52 -2.57 0.38 -12.39
CA LEU A 52 -2.12 -1.00 -12.48
C LEU A 52 -1.94 -1.38 -13.96
N GLU A 53 -0.76 -1.91 -14.30
CA GLU A 53 -0.47 -2.44 -15.63
C GLU A 53 -0.19 -3.94 -15.54
N PRO A 54 -0.59 -4.74 -16.55
CA PRO A 54 -0.23 -6.16 -16.59
C PRO A 54 1.28 -6.34 -16.61
N GLY A 55 1.76 -7.38 -15.94
CA GLY A 55 3.19 -7.68 -15.91
C GLY A 55 3.48 -8.82 -14.97
N PRO A 56 4.78 -9.15 -14.76
CA PRO A 56 5.17 -10.20 -13.85
C PRO A 56 4.81 -9.86 -12.40
N ASP A 57 4.72 -10.86 -11.55
CA ASP A 57 4.46 -10.72 -10.11
C ASP A 57 3.13 -10.02 -9.80
N GLY A 58 2.09 -10.36 -10.58
CA GLY A 58 0.75 -9.84 -10.38
C GLY A 58 0.47 -8.52 -11.05
N GLY A 59 1.46 -7.93 -11.73
CA GLY A 59 1.35 -6.65 -12.40
C GLY A 59 2.20 -5.56 -11.76
N ILE A 60 2.32 -4.45 -12.45
CA ILE A 60 3.10 -3.29 -11.99
C ILE A 60 2.16 -2.18 -11.61
N VAL A 61 2.31 -1.69 -10.39
CA VAL A 61 1.49 -0.59 -9.87
C VAL A 61 2.31 0.69 -9.95
N SER A 62 1.82 1.66 -10.70
CA SER A 62 2.39 3.01 -10.73
C SER A 62 1.67 3.86 -9.70
N ILE A 63 2.41 4.40 -8.75
CA ILE A 63 1.86 5.15 -7.63
C ILE A 63 2.32 6.59 -7.72
N LYS A 64 1.38 7.53 -7.75
CA LYS A 64 1.68 8.96 -7.75
C LYS A 64 1.92 9.48 -6.33
N ASP A 65 1.05 9.12 -5.41
CA ASP A 65 1.15 9.52 -4.01
C ASP A 65 1.68 8.36 -3.19
N THR A 66 2.90 8.49 -2.69
CA THR A 66 3.57 7.45 -1.90
C THR A 66 3.40 7.64 -0.39
N THR A 67 2.56 8.56 0.05
CA THR A 67 2.40 8.88 1.48
C THR A 67 2.04 7.64 2.30
N ILE A 68 1.06 6.87 1.86
CA ILE A 68 0.65 5.65 2.55
C ILE A 68 1.78 4.63 2.57
N LEU A 69 2.45 4.44 1.44
CA LEU A 69 3.54 3.49 1.31
C LEU A 69 4.72 3.89 2.19
N ASP A 70 5.07 5.16 2.21
CA ASP A 70 6.17 5.67 3.03
C ASP A 70 5.87 5.47 4.52
N TYR A 71 4.63 5.70 4.93
CA TYR A 71 4.20 5.48 6.30
C TYR A 71 4.29 3.99 6.66
N ALA A 72 3.83 3.12 5.78
CA ALA A 72 3.91 1.68 5.97
C ALA A 72 5.36 1.22 6.14
N ASN A 73 6.27 1.73 5.31
CA ASN A 73 7.68 1.41 5.42
C ASN A 73 8.28 1.89 6.73
N ASN A 74 7.85 3.04 7.25
CA ASN A 74 8.28 3.52 8.56
C ASN A 74 7.80 2.61 9.68
N ILE A 75 6.58 2.11 9.61
CA ILE A 75 6.07 1.14 10.59
C ILE A 75 6.91 -0.13 10.56
N LEU A 76 7.26 -0.62 9.38
CA LEU A 76 8.11 -1.81 9.25
C LEU A 76 9.50 -1.60 9.86
N ARG A 77 10.08 -0.43 9.69
CA ARG A 77 11.37 -0.10 10.32
C ARG A 77 11.26 -0.07 11.84
N GLU A 78 10.19 0.51 12.37
CA GLU A 78 9.92 0.50 13.81
C GLU A 78 9.84 -0.93 14.35
N ALA A 79 9.13 -1.80 13.64
CA ALA A 79 8.98 -3.20 14.02
C ALA A 79 10.30 -3.96 14.01
N GLU A 80 11.19 -3.66 13.07
CA GLU A 80 12.51 -4.28 12.99
C GLU A 80 13.43 -3.89 14.12
N ARG A 81 13.23 -2.69 14.69
CA ARG A 81 14.05 -2.18 15.77
C ARG A 81 13.62 -2.63 17.17
N SER A 82 12.44 -3.17 17.29
CA SER A 82 11.88 -3.55 18.59
C SER A 82 12.19 -4.99 18.98
#